data_7eb15a21aa4958df33f707a3eb05df8b
#
_entry.id   7eb15a21aa4958df33f707a3eb05df8b
#
_cell.length_a   1.000
_cell.length_b   1.000
_cell.length_c   1.000
_cell.angle_alpha   90.00
_cell.angle_beta   90.00
_cell.angle_gamma   90.00
#
_symmetry.space_group_name_H-M   'P 1'
#
loop_
_entity.id
_entity.type
_entity.pdbx_description
1 polymer ?
#
loop_
_entity_poly.entity_id
_entity_poly.type
_entity_poly.pdbx_seq_one_letter_code
_entity_poly.pdbx_strand_id
1 'polypeptide(L)'
;MGGDGLSDFSAFSAFIAALLLTATLGAQADHGAQYSQAEIAAGYRVYSATCVQCHGANGDGISGVDLRRGVFRRAASDEDLARVITSGVSGAGMPPFKLEPAELTGVIAFIRAGFDQTVSVRVGDPARGRTLFDGKGACAACHRVQGRGALSAPDLSGVGLVRTVGALQRSLLDPTSAMVPANRPVRAVTNSGDTVEGRRLNEDTYTLQLLDAHGRLRSLAKSDIRTLTYAIASPMPAYGSRLRPDEIADLVGYLASLREP
;
A
#
# COMPACT_ATOMS: atom_id res chain seq x y z
N MET A 1 -30.15 72.97 -58.32
CA MET A 1 -29.06 73.40 -57.43
C MET A 1 -28.92 72.31 -56.40
N GLY A 2 -28.09 71.37 -56.55
CA GLY A 2 -26.70 71.35 -56.37
C GLY A 2 -26.45 70.63 -55.09
N GLY A 3 -25.74 69.54 -55.15
CA GLY A 3 -24.80 69.14 -54.17
C GLY A 3 -24.72 67.66 -53.91
N ASP A 4 -23.70 67.10 -54.49
CA ASP A 4 -23.16 65.80 -54.37
C ASP A 4 -22.78 65.48 -52.91
N GLY A 5 -22.82 64.22 -52.56
CA GLY A 5 -22.29 63.75 -51.29
C GLY A 5 -21.98 62.25 -51.31
N LEU A 6 -20.75 61.99 -51.60
CA LEU A 6 -20.06 60.70 -51.75
C LEU A 6 -20.31 59.70 -50.66
N SER A 7 -20.38 58.46 -51.08
CA SER A 7 -20.31 57.21 -50.37
C SER A 7 -18.99 57.03 -49.59
N ASP A 8 -19.08 56.75 -48.33
CA ASP A 8 -17.97 56.21 -47.60
C ASP A 8 -18.27 54.76 -47.18
N PHE A 9 -17.55 53.85 -47.85
CA PHE A 9 -17.45 52.42 -47.47
C PHE A 9 -16.53 52.32 -46.25
N SER A 10 -17.13 52.17 -45.09
CA SER A 10 -16.37 51.84 -43.92
C SER A 10 -16.19 50.31 -43.79
N ALA A 11 -14.97 49.92 -44.02
CA ALA A 11 -14.55 48.53 -43.90
C ALA A 11 -14.71 48.01 -42.47
N PHE A 12 -15.59 47.03 -42.27
CA PHE A 12 -15.65 46.26 -41.05
C PHE A 12 -14.47 45.29 -41.00
N SER A 13 -13.41 45.65 -40.28
CA SER A 13 -12.32 44.75 -39.90
C SER A 13 -12.85 43.79 -38.84
N ALA A 14 -13.16 42.59 -39.25
CA ALA A 14 -13.44 41.48 -38.35
C ALA A 14 -12.16 41.05 -37.70
N PHE A 15 -11.91 41.47 -36.47
CA PHE A 15 -10.90 40.88 -35.60
C PHE A 15 -11.37 39.49 -35.15
N ILE A 16 -10.88 38.47 -35.84
CA ILE A 16 -10.98 37.09 -35.36
C ILE A 16 -9.96 36.95 -34.20
N ALA A 17 -10.46 37.11 -32.99
CA ALA A 17 -9.70 36.74 -31.81
C ALA A 17 -9.59 35.20 -31.75
N ALA A 18 -8.48 34.67 -32.25
CA ALA A 18 -8.13 33.27 -32.05
C ALA A 18 -7.89 33.06 -30.56
N LEU A 19 -8.89 32.51 -29.83
CA LEU A 19 -8.74 32.01 -28.49
C LEU A 19 -7.84 30.76 -28.58
N LEU A 20 -6.54 30.94 -28.37
CA LEU A 20 -5.63 29.84 -28.06
C LEU A 20 -6.03 29.26 -26.70
N LEU A 21 -6.87 28.24 -26.71
CA LEU A 21 -7.01 27.34 -25.58
C LEU A 21 -5.64 26.67 -25.39
N THR A 22 -4.79 27.26 -24.58
CA THR A 22 -3.69 26.54 -23.97
C THR A 22 -4.30 25.53 -23.02
N ALA A 23 -4.52 24.32 -23.51
CA ALA A 23 -4.71 23.17 -22.64
C ALA A 23 -3.42 23.09 -21.80
N THR A 24 -3.46 23.63 -20.60
CA THR A 24 -2.51 23.25 -19.56
C THR A 24 -2.71 21.76 -19.38
N LEU A 25 -1.84 20.94 -19.99
CA LEU A 25 -1.60 19.61 -19.49
C LEU A 25 -1.21 19.84 -18.03
N GLY A 26 -2.18 19.70 -17.13
CA GLY A 26 -1.89 19.56 -15.71
C GLY A 26 -0.92 18.41 -15.64
N ALA A 27 0.32 18.69 -15.27
CA ALA A 27 1.24 17.65 -14.83
C ALA A 27 0.44 16.86 -13.80
N GLN A 28 -0.04 15.68 -14.19
CA GLN A 28 -0.56 14.72 -13.24
C GLN A 28 0.57 14.53 -12.27
N ALA A 29 0.36 14.98 -11.03
CA ALA A 29 1.28 14.69 -9.95
C ALA A 29 1.57 13.19 -10.07
N ASP A 30 2.85 12.87 -10.20
CA ASP A 30 3.33 11.51 -10.33
C ASP A 30 2.82 10.74 -9.11
N HIS A 31 1.65 10.13 -9.25
CA HIS A 31 1.07 9.24 -8.25
C HIS A 31 1.85 7.94 -8.33
N GLY A 32 3.12 8.01 -7.91
CA GLY A 32 4.04 6.89 -7.93
C GLY A 32 3.33 5.64 -7.48
N ALA A 33 3.21 4.68 -8.43
CA ALA A 33 2.69 3.34 -8.23
C ALA A 33 1.27 3.05 -8.77
N GLN A 34 0.92 3.56 -9.92
CA GLN A 34 -0.16 2.99 -10.73
C GLN A 34 0.46 2.07 -11.79
N TYR A 35 0.17 0.78 -11.71
CA TYR A 35 0.70 -0.21 -12.64
C TYR A 35 -0.45 -0.96 -13.31
N SER A 36 -0.40 -1.05 -14.63
CA SER A 36 -1.32 -1.85 -15.42
C SER A 36 -1.05 -3.35 -15.22
N GLN A 37 -2.08 -4.17 -15.40
CA GLN A 37 -1.91 -5.63 -15.39
C GLN A 37 -0.87 -6.10 -16.42
N ALA A 38 -0.76 -5.43 -17.57
CA ALA A 38 0.21 -5.77 -18.61
C ALA A 38 1.65 -5.53 -18.13
N GLU A 39 1.93 -4.41 -17.43
CA GLU A 39 3.25 -4.13 -16.85
C GLU A 39 3.59 -5.13 -15.75
N ILE A 40 2.64 -5.44 -14.87
CA ILE A 40 2.81 -6.44 -13.81
C ILE A 40 3.12 -7.82 -14.40
N ALA A 41 2.39 -8.25 -15.44
CA ALA A 41 2.62 -9.52 -16.12
C ALA A 41 3.97 -9.54 -16.89
N ALA A 42 4.38 -8.40 -17.47
CA ALA A 42 5.71 -8.27 -18.07
C ALA A 42 6.80 -8.40 -17.02
N GLY A 43 6.62 -7.74 -15.87
CA GLY A 43 7.55 -7.80 -14.73
C GLY A 43 7.69 -9.20 -14.15
N TYR A 44 6.60 -9.95 -14.08
CA TYR A 44 6.68 -11.36 -13.68
C TYR A 44 7.64 -12.18 -14.56
N ARG A 45 7.60 -11.98 -15.88
CA ARG A 45 8.51 -12.70 -16.79
C ARG A 45 9.98 -12.36 -16.50
N VAL A 46 10.29 -11.09 -16.29
CA VAL A 46 11.63 -10.63 -15.93
C VAL A 46 12.05 -11.20 -14.58
N TYR A 47 11.17 -11.10 -13.57
CA TYR A 47 11.42 -11.63 -12.24
C TYR A 47 11.71 -13.14 -12.26
N SER A 48 10.89 -13.90 -12.95
CA SER A 48 11.01 -15.36 -13.05
C SER A 48 12.27 -15.81 -13.79
N ALA A 49 12.75 -15.01 -14.74
CA ALA A 49 13.96 -15.32 -15.49
C ALA A 49 15.24 -14.92 -14.72
N THR A 50 15.20 -13.87 -13.90
CA THR A 50 16.42 -13.19 -13.41
C THR A 50 16.52 -13.18 -11.89
N CYS A 51 15.42 -13.00 -11.16
CA CYS A 51 15.44 -12.67 -9.73
C CYS A 51 15.11 -13.86 -8.82
N VAL A 52 14.33 -14.83 -9.35
CA VAL A 52 13.78 -15.95 -8.59
C VAL A 52 14.83 -16.82 -7.91
N GLN A 53 16.01 -16.97 -8.50
CA GLN A 53 17.07 -17.84 -7.97
C GLN A 53 17.54 -17.39 -6.58
N CYS A 54 17.59 -16.09 -6.33
CA CYS A 54 18.00 -15.55 -5.04
C CYS A 54 16.79 -15.17 -4.18
N HIS A 55 15.77 -14.54 -4.76
CA HIS A 55 14.64 -14.01 -4.02
C HIS A 55 13.51 -15.04 -3.81
N GLY A 56 13.56 -16.19 -4.46
CA GLY A 56 12.51 -17.22 -4.40
C GLY A 56 11.25 -16.84 -5.17
N ALA A 57 10.40 -17.83 -5.44
CA ALA A 57 9.15 -17.60 -6.17
C ALA A 57 8.17 -16.66 -5.45
N ASN A 58 8.26 -16.57 -4.14
CA ASN A 58 7.43 -15.72 -3.29
C ASN A 58 8.11 -14.40 -2.90
N GLY A 59 9.35 -14.15 -3.33
CA GLY A 59 10.08 -12.93 -2.97
C GLY A 59 10.59 -12.89 -1.52
N ASP A 60 10.64 -14.00 -0.83
CA ASP A 60 10.98 -14.15 0.59
C ASP A 60 12.26 -14.98 0.82
N GLY A 61 13.01 -15.28 -0.24
CA GLY A 61 14.23 -16.12 -0.17
C GLY A 61 15.43 -15.47 0.53
N ILE A 62 15.42 -14.17 0.76
CA ILE A 62 16.51 -13.43 1.43
C ILE A 62 16.06 -13.02 2.83
N SER A 63 16.81 -13.46 3.85
CA SER A 63 16.51 -13.14 5.25
C SER A 63 16.34 -11.63 5.46
N GLY A 64 15.19 -11.22 6.05
CA GLY A 64 14.85 -9.84 6.34
C GLY A 64 14.44 -9.00 5.11
N VAL A 65 14.17 -9.66 3.97
CA VAL A 65 13.56 -9.07 2.78
C VAL A 65 12.36 -9.92 2.37
N ASP A 66 11.22 -9.30 2.22
CA ASP A 66 10.02 -9.94 1.66
C ASP A 66 9.44 -9.01 0.60
N LEU A 67 9.80 -9.26 -0.65
CA LEU A 67 9.43 -8.41 -1.78
C LEU A 67 7.90 -8.43 -1.99
N ARG A 68 7.28 -9.58 -1.78
CA ARG A 68 5.83 -9.75 -1.94
C ARG A 68 5.05 -8.92 -0.92
N ARG A 69 5.55 -8.81 0.31
CA ARG A 69 4.92 -8.04 1.39
C ARG A 69 5.39 -6.60 1.44
N GLY A 70 6.38 -6.23 0.62
CA GLY A 70 6.95 -4.90 0.63
C GLY A 70 7.85 -4.64 1.82
N VAL A 71 8.49 -5.69 2.37
CA VAL A 71 9.49 -5.54 3.42
C VAL A 71 10.85 -5.38 2.78
N PHE A 72 11.34 -4.15 2.72
CA PHE A 72 12.63 -3.80 2.13
C PHE A 72 13.58 -3.27 3.18
N ARG A 73 14.87 -3.54 3.00
CA ARG A 73 15.90 -2.97 3.87
C ARG A 73 16.36 -1.58 3.44
N ARG A 74 16.28 -1.26 2.13
CA ARG A 74 16.94 -0.09 1.53
C ARG A 74 16.10 0.61 0.45
N ALA A 75 14.85 0.25 0.26
CA ALA A 75 14.03 0.79 -0.81
C ALA A 75 12.64 1.18 -0.29
N ALA A 76 12.32 2.46 -0.30
CA ALA A 76 11.00 2.97 0.06
C ALA A 76 10.20 3.40 -1.19
N SER A 77 10.87 3.98 -2.19
CA SER A 77 10.27 4.46 -3.43
C SER A 77 10.58 3.55 -4.63
N ASP A 78 9.98 3.84 -5.78
CA ASP A 78 10.29 3.14 -7.04
C ASP A 78 11.69 3.47 -7.55
N GLU A 79 12.12 4.73 -7.34
CA GLU A 79 13.47 5.16 -7.66
C GLU A 79 14.50 4.42 -6.79
N ASP A 80 14.18 4.14 -5.53
CA ASP A 80 15.04 3.33 -4.67
C ASP A 80 15.11 1.89 -5.17
N LEU A 81 13.98 1.29 -5.56
CA LEU A 81 13.95 -0.04 -6.17
C LEU A 81 14.75 -0.06 -7.47
N ALA A 82 14.54 0.93 -8.34
CA ALA A 82 15.29 1.06 -9.59
C ALA A 82 16.79 1.13 -9.32
N ARG A 83 17.21 1.97 -8.37
CA ARG A 83 18.62 2.12 -7.96
C ARG A 83 19.19 0.82 -7.41
N VAL A 84 18.46 0.15 -6.52
CA VAL A 84 18.89 -1.14 -5.96
C VAL A 84 19.04 -2.20 -7.04
N ILE A 85 18.14 -2.27 -7.99
CA ILE A 85 18.19 -3.24 -9.09
C ILE A 85 19.36 -2.94 -10.04
N THR A 86 19.50 -1.68 -10.46
CA THR A 86 20.50 -1.29 -11.47
C THR A 86 21.91 -1.20 -10.92
N SER A 87 22.08 -0.86 -9.64
CA SER A 87 23.39 -0.71 -9.00
C SER A 87 23.81 -1.91 -8.16
N GLY A 88 22.85 -2.81 -7.86
CA GLY A 88 23.08 -3.89 -6.92
C GLY A 88 23.20 -3.43 -5.49
N VAL A 89 23.56 -4.34 -4.59
CA VAL A 89 23.83 -4.05 -3.17
C VAL A 89 25.21 -4.58 -2.81
N SER A 90 26.19 -3.70 -2.76
CA SER A 90 27.56 -4.04 -2.40
C SER A 90 27.60 -4.68 -1.00
N GLY A 91 28.32 -5.77 -0.88
CA GLY A 91 28.49 -6.52 0.39
C GLY A 91 27.27 -7.38 0.80
N ALA A 92 26.17 -7.36 0.04
CA ALA A 92 24.97 -8.18 0.31
C ALA A 92 24.68 -9.23 -0.77
N GLY A 93 25.59 -9.40 -1.74
CA GLY A 93 25.50 -10.46 -2.75
C GLY A 93 24.50 -10.20 -3.88
N MET A 94 23.85 -9.04 -3.93
CA MET A 94 22.98 -8.66 -5.04
C MET A 94 23.80 -7.94 -6.12
N PRO A 95 23.98 -8.54 -7.32
CA PRO A 95 24.71 -7.88 -8.41
C PRO A 95 23.89 -6.77 -9.07
N PRO A 96 24.51 -5.86 -9.83
CA PRO A 96 23.79 -4.92 -10.68
C PRO A 96 23.20 -5.62 -11.90
N PHE A 97 21.97 -5.23 -12.27
CA PHE A 97 21.26 -5.75 -13.43
C PHE A 97 21.10 -4.64 -14.49
N LYS A 98 21.44 -4.97 -15.73
CA LYS A 98 21.16 -4.12 -16.89
C LYS A 98 19.85 -4.58 -17.51
N LEU A 99 18.78 -3.85 -17.20
CA LEU A 99 17.45 -4.06 -17.74
C LEU A 99 17.08 -2.92 -18.67
N GLU A 100 16.32 -3.21 -19.71
CA GLU A 100 15.70 -2.17 -20.52
C GLU A 100 14.68 -1.37 -19.65
N PRO A 101 14.42 -0.08 -19.94
CA PRO A 101 13.51 0.73 -19.12
C PRO A 101 12.14 0.08 -18.89
N ALA A 102 11.55 -0.56 -19.90
CA ALA A 102 10.27 -1.24 -19.77
C ALA A 102 10.35 -2.50 -18.88
N GLU A 103 11.47 -3.21 -18.89
CA GLU A 103 11.72 -4.38 -18.04
C GLU A 103 11.88 -3.95 -16.58
N LEU A 104 12.63 -2.86 -16.35
CA LEU A 104 12.83 -2.30 -15.01
C LEU A 104 11.49 -1.81 -14.42
N THR A 105 10.72 -1.05 -15.19
CA THR A 105 9.37 -0.63 -14.78
C THR A 105 8.48 -1.84 -14.50
N GLY A 106 8.50 -2.84 -15.36
CA GLY A 106 7.70 -4.05 -15.19
C GLY A 106 8.05 -4.82 -13.92
N VAL A 107 9.33 -5.06 -13.63
CA VAL A 107 9.71 -5.80 -12.43
C VAL A 107 9.39 -5.03 -11.16
N ILE A 108 9.52 -3.70 -11.16
CA ILE A 108 9.06 -2.84 -10.07
C ILE A 108 7.55 -2.97 -9.90
N ALA A 109 6.78 -2.89 -10.99
CA ALA A 109 5.34 -3.06 -10.98
C ALA A 109 4.91 -4.40 -10.37
N PHE A 110 5.58 -5.50 -10.75
CA PHE A 110 5.32 -6.84 -10.20
C PHE A 110 5.60 -6.92 -8.70
N ILE A 111 6.71 -6.36 -8.24
CA ILE A 111 7.05 -6.27 -6.81
C ILE A 111 5.99 -5.43 -6.07
N ARG A 112 5.62 -4.28 -6.61
CA ARG A 112 4.61 -3.37 -6.00
C ARG A 112 3.22 -3.97 -5.98
N ALA A 113 2.85 -4.75 -6.98
CA ALA A 113 1.61 -5.53 -7.00
C ALA A 113 1.62 -6.68 -5.96
N GLY A 114 2.79 -6.95 -5.37
CA GLY A 114 2.95 -8.00 -4.38
C GLY A 114 2.83 -9.39 -4.98
N PHE A 115 3.37 -9.56 -6.18
CA PHE A 115 3.45 -10.85 -6.90
C PHE A 115 2.11 -11.39 -7.43
N ASP A 116 1.10 -10.54 -7.52
CA ASP A 116 -0.18 -10.92 -8.09
C ASP A 116 -0.30 -10.36 -9.52
N GLN A 117 -0.27 -11.25 -10.52
CA GLN A 117 -0.35 -10.89 -11.93
C GLN A 117 -1.78 -10.58 -12.40
N THR A 118 -2.77 -10.88 -11.59
CA THR A 118 -4.19 -10.75 -11.96
C THR A 118 -4.77 -9.40 -11.59
N VAL A 119 -4.06 -8.61 -10.79
CA VAL A 119 -4.52 -7.31 -10.29
C VAL A 119 -3.91 -6.16 -11.07
N SER A 120 -4.61 -5.04 -11.05
CA SER A 120 -4.05 -3.72 -11.27
C SER A 120 -3.95 -3.01 -9.92
N VAL A 121 -2.83 -2.33 -9.68
CA VAL A 121 -2.68 -1.50 -8.48
C VAL A 121 -3.13 -0.09 -8.83
N ARG A 122 -4.08 0.45 -8.05
CA ARG A 122 -4.59 1.80 -8.21
C ARG A 122 -4.46 2.58 -6.91
N VAL A 123 -3.98 3.80 -7.03
CA VAL A 123 -3.91 4.78 -5.93
C VAL A 123 -4.91 5.88 -6.21
N GLY A 124 -5.86 6.06 -5.32
CA GLY A 124 -6.89 7.07 -5.42
C GLY A 124 -6.57 8.32 -4.60
N ASP A 125 -7.61 9.09 -4.29
CA ASP A 125 -7.51 10.35 -3.56
C ASP A 125 -7.36 10.12 -2.05
N PRO A 126 -6.27 10.61 -1.41
CA PRO A 126 -6.05 10.41 0.03
C PRO A 126 -7.10 11.08 0.92
N ALA A 127 -7.69 12.20 0.52
CA ALA A 127 -8.67 12.91 1.32
C ALA A 127 -10.01 12.15 1.36
N ARG A 128 -10.44 11.61 0.21
CA ARG A 128 -11.60 10.71 0.16
C ARG A 128 -11.31 9.42 0.92
N GLY A 129 -10.09 8.88 0.79
CA GLY A 129 -9.67 7.69 1.55
C GLY A 129 -9.73 7.90 3.06
N ARG A 130 -9.32 9.07 3.57
CA ARG A 130 -9.48 9.42 4.98
C ARG A 130 -10.95 9.43 5.41
N THR A 131 -11.83 10.03 4.61
CA THR A 131 -13.27 10.04 4.89
C THR A 131 -13.84 8.61 4.96
N LEU A 132 -13.39 7.73 4.07
CA LEU A 132 -13.78 6.31 4.09
C LEU A 132 -13.22 5.59 5.32
N PHE A 133 -11.98 5.87 5.71
CA PHE A 133 -11.33 5.27 6.88
C PHE A 133 -12.08 5.57 8.18
N ASP A 134 -12.48 6.82 8.38
CA ASP A 134 -13.19 7.28 9.57
C ASP A 134 -14.70 6.93 9.52
N GLY A 135 -15.28 6.81 8.31
CA GLY A 135 -16.72 6.61 8.07
C GLY A 135 -17.07 5.19 7.63
N LYS A 136 -17.42 5.03 6.35
CA LYS A 136 -17.98 3.79 5.76
C LYS A 136 -17.08 2.55 5.98
N GLY A 137 -15.76 2.73 5.98
CA GLY A 137 -14.80 1.65 6.20
C GLY A 137 -14.70 1.23 7.66
N ALA A 138 -15.11 2.08 8.61
CA ALA A 138 -15.04 1.87 10.06
C ALA A 138 -13.65 1.41 10.55
N CYS A 139 -12.58 1.83 9.87
CA CYS A 139 -11.22 1.35 10.14
C CYS A 139 -10.70 1.86 11.51
N ALA A 140 -11.09 3.08 11.91
CA ALA A 140 -10.72 3.70 13.17
C ALA A 140 -11.27 2.96 14.41
N ALA A 141 -12.29 2.10 14.22
CA ALA A 141 -12.83 1.26 15.30
C ALA A 141 -11.80 0.21 15.79
N CYS A 142 -10.81 -0.13 14.97
CA CYS A 142 -9.78 -1.09 15.31
C CYS A 142 -8.36 -0.51 15.20
N HIS A 143 -8.12 0.37 14.23
CA HIS A 143 -6.81 0.95 13.94
C HIS A 143 -6.66 2.37 14.48
N ARG A 144 -5.45 2.67 14.93
CA ARG A 144 -5.03 4.02 15.30
C ARG A 144 -4.26 4.67 14.16
N VAL A 145 -4.47 5.97 13.96
CA VAL A 145 -3.68 6.84 13.09
C VAL A 145 -3.40 8.15 13.84
N GLN A 146 -2.14 8.52 14.01
CA GLN A 146 -1.72 9.77 14.68
C GLN A 146 -2.44 10.01 16.01
N GLY A 147 -2.45 9.00 16.86
CA GLY A 147 -3.05 9.05 18.19
C GLY A 147 -4.59 8.92 18.25
N ARG A 148 -5.29 8.90 17.10
CA ARG A 148 -6.75 8.75 17.01
C ARG A 148 -7.15 7.35 16.59
N GLY A 149 -8.22 6.81 17.14
CA GLY A 149 -8.72 5.46 16.89
C GLY A 149 -8.29 4.44 17.94
N ALA A 150 -8.74 3.20 17.77
CA ALA A 150 -8.48 2.11 18.70
C ALA A 150 -7.09 1.48 18.49
N LEU A 151 -6.65 0.67 19.48
CA LEU A 151 -5.37 -0.06 19.45
C LEU A 151 -5.55 -1.59 19.35
N SER A 152 -6.77 -2.06 19.15
CA SER A 152 -7.03 -3.50 19.02
C SER A 152 -6.40 -4.13 17.77
N ALA A 153 -6.08 -3.30 16.77
CA ALA A 153 -5.31 -3.65 15.59
C ALA A 153 -4.00 -2.82 15.53
N PRO A 154 -3.07 -3.11 14.59
CA PRO A 154 -1.84 -2.33 14.44
C PRO A 154 -2.09 -0.85 14.23
N ASP A 155 -1.22 -0.01 14.80
CA ASP A 155 -1.15 1.41 14.49
C ASP A 155 -0.69 1.59 13.03
N LEU A 156 -1.38 2.45 12.29
CA LEU A 156 -1.16 2.70 10.87
C LEU A 156 -0.50 4.06 10.58
N SER A 157 -0.10 4.83 11.61
CA SER A 157 0.45 6.18 11.44
C SER A 157 1.62 6.25 10.46
N GLY A 158 2.49 5.24 10.46
CA GLY A 158 3.63 5.13 9.55
C GLY A 158 3.51 4.02 8.51
N VAL A 159 2.30 3.51 8.23
CA VAL A 159 2.14 2.32 7.37
C VAL A 159 2.64 2.53 5.94
N GLY A 160 2.55 3.74 5.41
CA GLY A 160 3.05 4.12 4.10
C GLY A 160 4.58 4.15 3.98
N LEU A 161 5.33 4.07 5.10
CA LEU A 161 6.79 3.90 5.10
C LEU A 161 7.21 2.43 4.94
N VAL A 162 6.37 1.49 5.39
CA VAL A 162 6.75 0.07 5.56
C VAL A 162 5.94 -0.89 4.68
N ARG A 163 4.95 -0.37 3.94
CA ARG A 163 4.10 -1.16 3.05
C ARG A 163 4.03 -0.56 1.65
N THR A 164 4.12 -1.41 0.65
CA THR A 164 3.84 -1.01 -0.73
C THR A 164 2.35 -0.82 -0.96
N VAL A 165 1.98 -0.05 -1.98
CA VAL A 165 0.59 0.16 -2.36
C VAL A 165 -0.14 -1.15 -2.70
N GLY A 166 0.55 -2.10 -3.36
CA GLY A 166 0.00 -3.43 -3.63
C GLY A 166 -0.21 -4.26 -2.36
N ALA A 167 0.70 -4.16 -1.38
CA ALA A 167 0.54 -4.81 -0.09
C ALA A 167 -0.61 -4.20 0.73
N LEU A 168 -0.81 -2.88 0.65
CA LEU A 168 -1.95 -2.19 1.26
C LEU A 168 -3.26 -2.62 0.60
N GLN A 169 -3.33 -2.62 -0.73
CA GLN A 169 -4.49 -3.10 -1.49
C GLN A 169 -4.85 -4.54 -1.12
N ARG A 170 -3.86 -5.44 -1.08
CA ARG A 170 -4.07 -6.83 -0.68
C ARG A 170 -4.58 -6.95 0.75
N SER A 171 -4.06 -6.15 1.68
CA SER A 171 -4.53 -6.17 3.06
C SER A 171 -6.02 -5.79 3.18
N LEU A 172 -6.54 -4.96 2.27
CA LEU A 172 -7.96 -4.61 2.20
C LEU A 172 -8.80 -5.71 1.52
N LEU A 173 -8.25 -6.38 0.50
CA LEU A 173 -9.00 -7.36 -0.31
C LEU A 173 -8.96 -8.78 0.29
N ASP A 174 -7.79 -9.19 0.80
CA ASP A 174 -7.57 -10.48 1.44
C ASP A 174 -6.69 -10.32 2.70
N PRO A 175 -7.29 -9.83 3.79
CA PRO A 175 -6.56 -9.56 5.03
C PRO A 175 -6.01 -10.82 5.69
N THR A 176 -6.58 -12.00 5.43
CA THR A 176 -6.10 -13.26 5.98
C THR A 176 -4.77 -13.67 5.35
N SER A 177 -4.67 -13.65 4.01
CA SER A 177 -3.41 -13.97 3.33
C SER A 177 -2.34 -12.90 3.55
N ALA A 178 -2.75 -11.62 3.72
CA ALA A 178 -1.86 -10.51 3.96
C ALA A 178 -1.40 -10.37 5.42
N MET A 179 -1.98 -11.13 6.35
CA MET A 179 -1.68 -11.04 7.78
C MET A 179 -0.29 -11.57 8.10
N VAL A 180 0.56 -10.68 8.62
CA VAL A 180 1.88 -11.10 9.10
C VAL A 180 1.77 -11.89 10.40
N PRO A 181 2.64 -12.90 10.64
CA PRO A 181 2.60 -13.73 11.84
C PRO A 181 2.62 -12.93 13.16
N ALA A 182 3.37 -11.82 13.20
CA ALA A 182 3.43 -10.95 14.38
C ALA A 182 2.10 -10.29 14.75
N ASN A 183 1.19 -10.12 13.78
CA ASN A 183 -0.12 -9.49 13.99
C ASN A 183 -1.24 -10.51 14.22
N ARG A 184 -0.93 -11.79 14.30
CA ARG A 184 -1.94 -12.81 14.60
C ARG A 184 -2.49 -12.59 16.01
N PRO A 185 -3.81 -12.43 16.17
CA PRO A 185 -4.42 -12.43 17.49
C PRO A 185 -4.16 -13.74 18.22
N VAL A 186 -4.03 -13.66 19.52
CA VAL A 186 -3.85 -14.82 20.39
C VAL A 186 -5.03 -14.94 21.33
N ARG A 187 -5.34 -16.19 21.68
CA ARG A 187 -6.28 -16.56 22.72
C ARG A 187 -5.55 -17.44 23.74
N ALA A 188 -5.44 -16.94 24.96
CA ALA A 188 -4.86 -17.67 26.09
C ALA A 188 -5.96 -18.05 27.07
N VAL A 189 -6.02 -19.32 27.46
CA VAL A 189 -6.88 -19.82 28.54
C VAL A 189 -5.95 -20.13 29.71
N THR A 190 -6.17 -19.47 30.85
CA THR A 190 -5.36 -19.66 32.06
C THR A 190 -5.70 -20.96 32.79
N ASN A 191 -4.86 -21.34 33.74
CA ASN A 191 -5.11 -22.48 34.63
C ASN A 191 -6.37 -22.27 35.51
N SER A 192 -6.71 -21.00 35.82
CA SER A 192 -7.96 -20.62 36.50
C SER A 192 -9.21 -20.73 35.61
N GLY A 193 -9.05 -20.88 34.28
CA GLY A 193 -10.15 -20.94 33.32
C GLY A 193 -10.47 -19.61 32.67
N ASP A 194 -9.83 -18.52 33.05
CA ASP A 194 -10.03 -17.20 32.44
C ASP A 194 -9.54 -17.21 30.99
N THR A 195 -10.28 -16.55 30.11
CA THR A 195 -9.88 -16.37 28.72
C THR A 195 -9.42 -14.94 28.47
N VAL A 196 -8.23 -14.78 27.90
CA VAL A 196 -7.66 -13.50 27.49
C VAL A 196 -7.37 -13.56 26.00
N GLU A 197 -7.97 -12.66 25.25
CA GLU A 197 -7.78 -12.54 23.79
C GLU A 197 -7.27 -11.16 23.43
N GLY A 198 -6.42 -11.09 22.40
CA GLY A 198 -5.97 -9.80 21.90
C GLY A 198 -4.81 -9.89 20.91
N ARG A 199 -4.35 -8.71 20.53
CA ARG A 199 -3.19 -8.57 19.66
C ARG A 199 -1.92 -8.81 20.47
N ARG A 200 -1.10 -9.76 20.02
CA ARG A 200 0.23 -10.01 20.62
C ARG A 200 1.13 -8.81 20.42
N LEU A 201 1.75 -8.35 21.51
CA LEU A 201 2.77 -7.30 21.50
C LEU A 201 4.16 -7.90 21.60
N ASN A 202 4.34 -8.81 22.56
CA ASN A 202 5.59 -9.50 22.79
C ASN A 202 5.33 -10.92 23.28
N GLU A 203 6.29 -11.80 23.03
CA GLU A 203 6.28 -13.17 23.50
C GLU A 203 7.71 -13.66 23.60
N ASP A 204 8.06 -14.18 24.75
CA ASP A 204 9.33 -14.85 25.00
C ASP A 204 9.10 -16.27 25.55
N THR A 205 10.14 -16.89 26.08
CA THR A 205 10.06 -18.26 26.66
C THR A 205 9.13 -18.33 27.87
N TYR A 206 9.00 -17.24 28.64
CA TYR A 206 8.34 -17.25 29.95
C TYR A 206 7.04 -16.43 29.97
N THR A 207 6.92 -15.43 29.12
CA THR A 207 5.82 -14.46 29.16
C THR A 207 5.14 -14.27 27.81
N LEU A 208 3.88 -13.90 27.87
CA LEU A 208 3.07 -13.42 26.76
C LEU A 208 2.49 -12.06 27.12
N GLN A 209 2.75 -11.05 26.30
CA GLN A 209 2.16 -9.72 26.41
C GLN A 209 1.21 -9.48 25.24
N LEU A 210 0.00 -9.09 25.53
CA LEU A 210 -1.02 -8.79 24.52
C LEU A 210 -1.83 -7.56 24.89
N LEU A 211 -2.41 -6.94 23.90
CA LEU A 211 -3.37 -5.86 24.05
C LEU A 211 -4.76 -6.41 23.82
N ASP A 212 -5.62 -6.34 24.83
CA ASP A 212 -6.98 -6.86 24.73
C ASP A 212 -7.88 -5.91 23.88
N ALA A 213 -9.12 -6.34 23.63
CA ALA A 213 -10.08 -5.58 22.81
C ALA A 213 -10.39 -4.17 23.38
N HIS A 214 -10.12 -3.95 24.68
CA HIS A 214 -10.30 -2.65 25.36
C HIS A 214 -9.03 -1.81 25.37
N GLY A 215 -7.97 -2.25 24.68
CA GLY A 215 -6.68 -1.55 24.65
C GLY A 215 -5.88 -1.68 25.94
N ARG A 216 -6.18 -2.64 26.81
CA ARG A 216 -5.45 -2.88 28.05
C ARG A 216 -4.32 -3.86 27.82
N LEU A 217 -3.14 -3.50 28.33
CA LEU A 217 -2.00 -4.40 28.34
C LEU A 217 -2.26 -5.56 29.31
N ARG A 218 -2.15 -6.77 28.82
CA ARG A 218 -2.21 -8.00 29.62
C ARG A 218 -0.87 -8.69 29.51
N SER A 219 -0.27 -8.99 30.68
CA SER A 219 0.96 -9.77 30.78
C SER A 219 0.66 -11.07 31.51
N LEU A 220 0.94 -12.20 30.86
CA LEU A 220 0.66 -13.54 31.37
C LEU A 220 1.96 -14.31 31.48
N ALA A 221 2.19 -14.98 32.61
CA ALA A 221 3.25 -15.99 32.67
C ALA A 221 2.79 -17.24 31.90
N LYS A 222 3.65 -17.80 31.07
CA LYS A 222 3.31 -18.98 30.28
C LYS A 222 3.02 -20.22 31.14
N SER A 223 3.60 -20.30 32.36
CA SER A 223 3.23 -21.26 33.37
C SER A 223 1.77 -21.26 33.78
N ASP A 224 1.14 -20.10 33.71
CA ASP A 224 -0.25 -19.89 34.09
C ASP A 224 -1.21 -20.12 32.94
N ILE A 225 -0.71 -20.37 31.72
CA ILE A 225 -1.51 -20.59 30.52
C ILE A 225 -1.68 -22.11 30.31
N ARG A 226 -2.94 -22.56 30.35
CA ARG A 226 -3.31 -23.94 30.03
C ARG A 226 -3.37 -24.19 28.52
N THR A 227 -3.88 -23.20 27.75
CA THR A 227 -4.02 -23.32 26.31
C THR A 227 -3.70 -21.99 25.66
N LEU A 228 -2.85 -22.03 24.64
CA LEU A 228 -2.47 -20.87 23.81
C LEU A 228 -2.75 -21.20 22.35
N THR A 229 -3.57 -20.37 21.70
CA THR A 229 -3.92 -20.52 20.29
C THR A 229 -3.70 -19.22 19.54
N TYR A 230 -3.24 -19.33 18.29
CA TYR A 230 -3.05 -18.20 17.38
C TYR A 230 -4.11 -18.25 16.29
N ALA A 231 -4.75 -17.12 16.03
CA ALA A 231 -5.75 -17.04 14.97
C ALA A 231 -5.11 -17.38 13.61
N ILE A 232 -5.80 -18.18 12.83
CA ILE A 232 -5.42 -18.53 11.46
C ILE A 232 -6.03 -17.55 10.45
N ALA A 233 -7.17 -16.93 10.79
CA ALA A 233 -7.85 -15.92 9.98
C ALA A 233 -7.73 -14.53 10.61
N SER A 234 -7.71 -13.51 9.75
CA SER A 234 -7.70 -12.11 10.19
C SER A 234 -9.07 -11.71 10.75
N PRO A 235 -9.14 -10.99 11.87
CA PRO A 235 -10.38 -10.36 12.33
C PRO A 235 -10.77 -9.14 11.46
N MET A 236 -9.84 -8.61 10.66
CA MET A 236 -10.13 -7.55 9.71
C MET A 236 -11.01 -8.11 8.59
N PRO A 237 -12.14 -7.47 8.27
CA PRO A 237 -12.99 -7.93 7.17
C PRO A 237 -12.33 -7.70 5.81
N ALA A 238 -12.65 -8.56 4.83
CA ALA A 238 -12.32 -8.29 3.43
C ALA A 238 -13.26 -7.20 2.88
N TYR A 239 -12.69 -6.17 2.29
CA TYR A 239 -13.45 -5.00 1.82
C TYR A 239 -13.93 -5.11 0.37
N GLY A 240 -13.49 -6.11 -0.40
CA GLY A 240 -13.87 -6.27 -1.80
C GLY A 240 -15.36 -6.36 -2.07
N SER A 241 -16.16 -6.86 -1.10
CA SER A 241 -17.63 -6.91 -1.17
C SER A 241 -18.33 -5.74 -0.49
N ARG A 242 -17.60 -4.87 0.22
CA ARG A 242 -18.15 -3.77 1.03
C ARG A 242 -17.91 -2.39 0.42
N LEU A 243 -16.84 -2.27 -0.35
CA LEU A 243 -16.41 -1.03 -0.98
C LEU A 243 -16.24 -1.23 -2.47
N ARG A 244 -16.49 -0.17 -3.24
CA ARG A 244 -16.25 -0.16 -4.68
C ARG A 244 -14.74 -0.12 -4.98
N PRO A 245 -14.30 -0.51 -6.19
CA PRO A 245 -12.88 -0.48 -6.55
C PRO A 245 -12.23 0.91 -6.44
N ASP A 246 -12.96 1.99 -6.73
CA ASP A 246 -12.51 3.37 -6.56
C ASP A 246 -12.35 3.75 -5.09
N GLU A 247 -13.26 3.30 -4.21
CA GLU A 247 -13.17 3.51 -2.76
C GLU A 247 -11.98 2.73 -2.16
N ILE A 248 -11.69 1.53 -2.66
CA ILE A 248 -10.47 0.77 -2.28
C ILE A 248 -9.23 1.55 -2.69
N ALA A 249 -9.19 2.09 -3.92
CA ALA A 249 -8.07 2.90 -4.41
C ALA A 249 -7.87 4.15 -3.54
N ASP A 250 -8.94 4.84 -3.16
CA ASP A 250 -8.89 6.01 -2.27
C ASP A 250 -8.32 5.65 -0.88
N LEU A 251 -8.75 4.52 -0.30
CA LEU A 251 -8.17 4.02 0.95
C LEU A 251 -6.68 3.69 0.81
N VAL A 252 -6.27 3.06 -0.30
CA VAL A 252 -4.86 2.79 -0.58
C VAL A 252 -4.08 4.10 -0.66
N GLY A 253 -4.63 5.13 -1.33
CA GLY A 253 -4.03 6.47 -1.40
C GLY A 253 -3.85 7.08 0.00
N TYR A 254 -4.87 7.01 0.84
CA TYR A 254 -4.78 7.50 2.21
C TYR A 254 -3.73 6.75 3.03
N LEU A 255 -3.77 5.42 3.04
CA LEU A 255 -2.82 4.60 3.80
C LEU A 255 -1.38 4.80 3.33
N ALA A 256 -1.16 4.94 2.03
CA ALA A 256 0.17 5.21 1.47
C ALA A 256 0.71 6.60 1.83
N SER A 257 -0.17 7.57 2.11
CA SER A 257 0.20 8.91 2.55
C SER A 257 0.60 8.98 4.04
N LEU A 258 0.28 7.96 4.84
CA LEU A 258 0.62 7.89 6.26
C LEU A 258 2.09 7.51 6.45
N ARG A 259 2.94 8.52 6.55
CA ARG A 259 4.41 8.39 6.61
C ARG A 259 5.04 8.98 7.87
N GLU A 260 4.24 9.35 8.85
CA GLU A 260 4.72 9.88 10.13
C GLU A 260 4.33 8.88 11.23
N PRO A 261 5.32 8.39 12.01
CA PRO A 261 5.08 7.46 13.11
C PRO A 261 4.36 8.12 14.30
#